data_e09c02fabc49927b54ba333dcd4a139b
#
_entry.id   e09c02fabc49927b54ba333dcd4a139b
#
_cell.length_a   1.000
_cell.length_b   1.000
_cell.length_c   1.000
_cell.angle_alpha   90.00
_cell.angle_beta   90.00
_cell.angle_gamma   90.00
#
_symmetry.space_group_name_H-M   'P 1'
#
loop_
_entity.id
_entity.type
_entity.pdbx_description
1 polymer ?
#
loop_
_entity_poly.entity_id
_entity_poly.type
_entity_poly.pdbx_seq_one_letter_code
_entity_poly.pdbx_strand_id
1 'polypeptide(L)'
;MASDNREDGISRRHALECMVWVGTAVLWTVSAGVPQSLSLLDGAQAAVAIAQTKPTIAVIVKDTASLYWQTVLAGARKAGQDFGVEIAELGAQSESDADGQIALLENAVSSNPAAVVIAPAHFAALSKRIDEAAKRVKVVAIDSTADSKALTSVLATDNVQVGRLAADILAERIQKTYADTEGDVALITPLPDLAALDQRAKGFREQIAAKYGALDIVVEKVADGDATTGRDVMVDIIASYPELRAVFVSNPIMAKGAAEALVEHKTNKTGDKINLVVFGSDDQLVKFLKDGTIAALVVQDPFRMGYDGVKIALGASKGEQVPASVDTGATVITKANMNSARSQELLNPRIK
;
A
#
# COMPACT_ATOMS: atom_id res chain seq x y z
N MET A 1 -6.46 42.54 52.69
CA MET A 1 -5.09 42.13 52.97
C MET A 1 -4.51 41.75 51.61
N ALA A 2 -3.93 42.70 50.89
CA ALA A 2 -2.55 43.20 50.95
C ALA A 2 -1.60 42.02 50.67
N SER A 3 -0.92 42.03 49.65
CA SER A 3 0.10 42.76 48.90
C SER A 3 0.98 41.65 48.28
N ASP A 4 1.73 41.71 47.31
CA ASP A 4 2.51 42.81 46.73
C ASP A 4 3.19 42.33 45.43
N ASN A 5 3.32 43.23 44.52
CA ASN A 5 4.16 43.34 43.37
C ASN A 5 5.53 42.69 43.45
N ARG A 6 6.03 42.22 42.29
CA ARG A 6 7.19 42.88 41.64
C ARG A 6 7.32 42.47 40.17
N GLU A 7 7.21 43.51 39.36
CA GLU A 7 7.80 43.62 38.05
C GLU A 7 9.32 43.41 38.11
N ASP A 8 9.89 42.77 37.11
CA ASP A 8 11.20 43.18 36.61
C ASP A 8 11.26 42.90 35.10
N GLY A 9 11.21 44.00 34.39
CA GLY A 9 11.44 44.13 32.98
C GLY A 9 12.93 44.01 32.64
N ILE A 10 13.22 43.28 31.61
CA ILE A 10 14.48 43.39 30.88
C ILE A 10 14.17 43.67 29.41
N SER A 11 14.34 44.91 29.14
CA SER A 11 14.80 45.65 28.01
C SER A 11 15.02 44.93 26.66
N ARG A 12 14.19 45.39 25.72
CA ARG A 12 14.50 45.37 24.29
C ARG A 12 15.78 46.17 24.01
N ARG A 13 16.79 45.54 23.51
CA ARG A 13 17.85 46.08 22.61
C ARG A 13 18.91 45.03 22.39
N HIS A 14 18.92 44.44 21.20
CA HIS A 14 20.07 44.16 20.37
C HIS A 14 19.56 43.53 19.07
N ALA A 15 19.09 44.43 18.24
CA ALA A 15 18.95 44.15 16.82
C ALA A 15 20.22 44.72 16.13
N LEU A 16 20.60 44.07 15.06
CA LEU A 16 21.55 44.45 14.04
C LEU A 16 23.04 44.54 14.47
N GLU A 17 23.77 43.60 13.90
CA GLU A 17 25.03 43.86 13.21
C GLU A 17 25.54 42.53 12.61
N CYS A 18 25.17 42.25 11.35
CA CYS A 18 25.95 41.40 10.47
C CYS A 18 26.53 42.30 9.38
N MET A 19 27.77 42.73 9.60
CA MET A 19 28.54 43.52 8.64
C MET A 19 28.91 42.67 7.42
N VAL A 20 28.56 43.24 6.28
CA VAL A 20 29.11 42.92 4.96
C VAL A 20 30.56 43.40 4.91
N TRP A 21 31.51 42.48 4.71
CA TRP A 21 32.89 42.83 4.34
C TRP A 21 33.04 42.78 2.83
N VAL A 22 33.04 43.98 2.21
CA VAL A 22 33.51 44.14 0.84
C VAL A 22 35.00 44.53 0.94
N GLY A 23 35.85 43.62 0.56
CA GLY A 23 37.28 43.85 0.48
C GLY A 23 37.65 44.67 -0.78
N THR A 24 38.01 45.93 -0.61
CA THR A 24 38.63 46.76 -1.64
C THR A 24 40.11 46.41 -1.73
N ALA A 25 40.55 45.83 -2.87
CA ALA A 25 41.97 45.67 -3.20
C ALA A 25 42.51 46.95 -3.77
N VAL A 26 43.54 47.52 -3.11
CA VAL A 26 44.31 48.68 -3.54
C VAL A 26 45.33 48.24 -4.58
N LEU A 27 45.25 48.83 -5.76
CA LEU A 27 46.31 48.73 -6.82
C LEU A 27 47.58 49.47 -6.41
N TRP A 28 48.66 48.75 -6.31
CA TRP A 28 49.99 49.34 -6.37
C TRP A 28 50.62 49.04 -7.72
N THR A 29 50.85 50.09 -8.53
CA THR A 29 51.65 50.05 -9.77
C THR A 29 53.09 50.13 -9.42
N VAL A 30 53.87 49.11 -9.76
CA VAL A 30 55.35 49.26 -9.91
C VAL A 30 55.68 48.81 -11.32
N SER A 31 56.21 49.82 -12.06
CA SER A 31 56.70 49.63 -13.40
C SER A 31 58.13 49.08 -13.33
N ALA A 32 58.42 47.97 -13.95
CA ALA A 32 59.72 47.65 -14.55
C ALA A 32 59.65 46.30 -15.29
N GLY A 33 60.04 46.35 -16.59
CA GLY A 33 60.77 45.27 -17.26
C GLY A 33 59.89 44.16 -17.90
N VAL A 34 59.62 44.31 -19.19
CA VAL A 34 59.18 43.18 -20.06
C VAL A 34 60.40 42.28 -20.30
N PRO A 35 60.23 40.95 -20.28
CA PRO A 35 60.41 40.16 -21.47
C PRO A 35 59.19 39.35 -21.88
N GLN A 36 58.96 39.36 -23.16
CA GLN A 36 58.02 38.49 -23.88
C GLN A 36 58.43 37.04 -23.67
N SER A 37 57.49 36.23 -23.20
CA SER A 37 57.32 34.89 -23.75
C SER A 37 56.11 34.19 -23.09
N LEU A 38 55.36 33.55 -23.94
CA LEU A 38 54.41 32.44 -23.75
C LEU A 38 52.99 32.75 -23.33
N SER A 39 52.24 32.87 -24.39
CA SER A 39 50.95 32.14 -24.56
C SER A 39 50.92 30.82 -23.78
N LEU A 40 49.99 30.70 -22.87
CA LEU A 40 49.26 29.50 -22.51
C LEU A 40 48.08 29.92 -21.62
N LEU A 41 47.12 30.58 -22.26
CA LEU A 41 45.78 30.57 -21.71
C LEU A 41 45.11 29.24 -22.10
N ASP A 42 45.53 28.18 -21.45
CA ASP A 42 44.70 26.99 -21.37
C ASP A 42 43.48 27.35 -20.53
N GLY A 43 42.40 27.51 -21.24
CA GLY A 43 41.07 27.71 -20.65
C GLY A 43 40.68 26.50 -19.85
N ALA A 44 41.03 26.50 -18.58
CA ALA A 44 40.30 25.68 -17.61
C ALA A 44 38.89 26.26 -17.50
N GLN A 45 38.02 25.93 -18.45
CA GLN A 45 36.59 25.96 -18.24
C GLN A 45 36.32 24.98 -17.11
N ALA A 46 36.30 25.48 -15.88
CA ALA A 46 35.68 24.78 -14.78
C ALA A 46 34.21 24.56 -15.19
N ALA A 47 33.92 23.41 -15.75
CA ALA A 47 32.59 22.95 -15.92
C ALA A 47 32.02 22.88 -14.50
N VAL A 48 31.25 23.89 -14.13
CA VAL A 48 30.39 23.84 -12.96
C VAL A 48 29.42 22.66 -13.25
N ALA A 49 29.74 21.50 -12.70
CA ALA A 49 28.81 20.38 -12.69
C ALA A 49 27.60 20.88 -11.90
N ILE A 50 26.60 21.35 -12.62
CA ILE A 50 25.29 21.57 -12.03
C ILE A 50 24.87 20.16 -11.58
N ALA A 51 24.96 19.92 -10.28
CA ALA A 51 24.43 18.70 -9.69
C ALA A 51 22.95 18.64 -10.13
N GLN A 52 22.64 17.78 -11.10
CA GLN A 52 21.28 17.54 -11.50
C GLN A 52 20.56 17.01 -10.27
N THR A 53 19.72 17.83 -9.68
CA THR A 53 18.84 17.38 -8.60
C THR A 53 17.99 16.23 -9.14
N LYS A 54 18.06 15.11 -8.47
CA LYS A 54 17.25 13.94 -8.86
C LYS A 54 15.77 14.34 -8.87
N PRO A 55 15.01 13.92 -9.87
CA PRO A 55 13.57 14.16 -9.86
C PRO A 55 12.94 13.46 -8.63
N THR A 56 12.03 14.13 -7.96
CA THR A 56 11.34 13.60 -6.79
C THR A 56 9.97 13.06 -7.19
N ILE A 57 9.63 11.86 -6.75
CA ILE A 57 8.27 11.28 -6.84
C ILE A 57 7.67 11.30 -5.43
N ALA A 58 6.56 11.98 -5.25
CA ALA A 58 5.82 11.93 -3.99
C ALA A 58 4.95 10.65 -3.95
N VAL A 59 5.10 9.85 -2.89
CA VAL A 59 4.33 8.62 -2.68
C VAL A 59 3.50 8.79 -1.42
N ILE A 60 2.17 8.88 -1.59
CA ILE A 60 1.20 9.17 -0.54
C ILE A 60 0.40 7.92 -0.25
N VAL A 61 0.67 7.27 0.87
CA VAL A 61 -0.04 6.08 1.35
C VAL A 61 -1.15 6.45 2.35
N LYS A 62 -2.03 5.50 2.70
CA LYS A 62 -3.14 5.77 3.62
C LYS A 62 -2.67 5.92 5.07
N ASP A 63 -1.64 5.16 5.48
CA ASP A 63 -0.93 5.33 6.75
C ASP A 63 0.52 4.87 6.62
N THR A 64 1.39 5.22 7.58
CA THR A 64 2.80 4.80 7.57
C THR A 64 3.11 3.74 8.64
N ALA A 65 2.14 3.32 9.44
CA ALA A 65 2.35 2.42 10.58
C ALA A 65 2.15 0.94 10.19
N SER A 66 1.18 0.65 9.32
CA SER A 66 0.85 -0.73 8.97
C SER A 66 1.92 -1.39 8.10
N LEU A 67 2.13 -2.69 8.28
CA LEU A 67 3.09 -3.49 7.50
C LEU A 67 2.78 -3.43 6.00
N TYR A 68 1.51 -3.37 5.63
CA TYR A 68 1.08 -3.28 4.23
C TYR A 68 1.64 -2.01 3.57
N TRP A 69 1.43 -0.85 4.17
CA TRP A 69 1.90 0.43 3.60
C TRP A 69 3.41 0.58 3.70
N GLN A 70 4.03 0.07 4.75
CA GLN A 70 5.50 0.00 4.82
C GLN A 70 6.09 -0.85 3.69
N THR A 71 5.39 -1.91 3.28
CA THR A 71 5.80 -2.74 2.14
C THR A 71 5.63 -2.01 0.81
N VAL A 72 4.54 -1.26 0.63
CA VAL A 72 4.36 -0.36 -0.54
C VAL A 72 5.51 0.64 -0.62
N LEU A 73 5.82 1.32 0.48
CA LEU A 73 6.92 2.29 0.55
C LEU A 73 8.29 1.65 0.29
N ALA A 74 8.52 0.41 0.75
CA ALA A 74 9.74 -0.34 0.43
C ALA A 74 9.87 -0.59 -1.08
N GLY A 75 8.76 -0.94 -1.75
CA GLY A 75 8.73 -1.05 -3.21
C GLY A 75 9.04 0.29 -3.91
N ALA A 76 8.45 1.37 -3.42
CA ALA A 76 8.72 2.71 -3.92
C ALA A 76 10.21 3.11 -3.74
N ARG A 77 10.80 2.87 -2.56
CA ARG A 77 12.23 3.11 -2.31
C ARG A 77 13.13 2.34 -3.28
N LYS A 78 12.79 1.05 -3.49
CA LYS A 78 13.56 0.23 -4.44
C LYS A 78 13.49 0.78 -5.86
N ALA A 79 12.30 1.20 -6.31
CA ALA A 79 12.14 1.87 -7.59
C ALA A 79 12.96 3.18 -7.66
N GLY A 80 12.95 3.97 -6.58
CA GLY A 80 13.77 5.18 -6.46
C GLY A 80 15.25 4.91 -6.66
N GLN A 81 15.78 3.85 -6.06
CA GLN A 81 17.17 3.41 -6.23
C GLN A 81 17.46 2.98 -7.68
N ASP A 82 16.57 2.14 -8.25
CA ASP A 82 16.79 1.55 -9.58
C ASP A 82 16.68 2.60 -10.71
N PHE A 83 15.79 3.57 -10.54
CA PHE A 83 15.55 4.60 -11.57
C PHE A 83 16.25 5.95 -11.28
N GLY A 84 16.97 6.06 -10.18
CA GLY A 84 17.73 7.26 -9.83
C GLY A 84 16.84 8.45 -9.48
N VAL A 85 15.69 8.24 -8.85
CA VAL A 85 14.76 9.28 -8.39
C VAL A 85 14.68 9.30 -6.86
N GLU A 86 14.36 10.47 -6.30
CA GLU A 86 14.07 10.59 -4.87
C GLU A 86 12.61 10.24 -4.60
N ILE A 87 12.36 9.58 -3.48
CA ILE A 87 11.01 9.24 -3.02
C ILE A 87 10.68 10.09 -1.79
N ALA A 88 9.68 10.97 -1.92
CA ALA A 88 9.08 11.64 -0.78
C ALA A 88 7.95 10.76 -0.23
N GLU A 89 8.22 10.11 0.89
CA GLU A 89 7.27 9.19 1.54
C GLU A 89 6.33 9.97 2.45
N LEU A 90 5.04 9.87 2.19
CA LEU A 90 3.98 10.57 2.91
C LEU A 90 2.86 9.60 3.27
N GLY A 91 2.25 9.79 4.43
CA GLY A 91 1.09 9.02 4.85
C GLY A 91 0.27 9.77 5.89
N ALA A 92 -1.04 9.59 5.85
CA ALA A 92 -1.96 10.17 6.83
C ALA A 92 -1.84 9.44 8.18
N GLN A 93 -2.57 9.89 9.19
CA GLN A 93 -2.52 9.31 10.54
C GLN A 93 -3.25 7.96 10.63
N SER A 94 -4.23 7.75 9.76
CA SER A 94 -4.97 6.49 9.65
C SER A 94 -5.48 6.29 8.22
N GLU A 95 -5.87 5.06 7.88
CA GLU A 95 -6.41 4.72 6.55
C GLU A 95 -7.70 5.47 6.19
N SER A 96 -8.46 5.96 7.18
CA SER A 96 -9.70 6.73 6.99
C SER A 96 -9.52 8.24 7.04
N ASP A 97 -8.30 8.75 7.27
CA ASP A 97 -8.01 10.18 7.39
C ASP A 97 -7.92 10.84 5.99
N ALA A 98 -9.07 11.06 5.39
CA ALA A 98 -9.16 11.68 4.07
C ALA A 98 -8.70 13.14 4.07
N ASP A 99 -9.01 13.91 5.12
CA ASP A 99 -8.63 15.33 5.22
C ASP A 99 -7.12 15.49 5.39
N GLY A 100 -6.49 14.68 6.23
CA GLY A 100 -5.03 14.62 6.36
C GLY A 100 -4.37 14.24 5.04
N GLN A 101 -4.93 13.29 4.29
CA GLN A 101 -4.39 12.90 2.99
C GLN A 101 -4.55 14.00 1.93
N ILE A 102 -5.65 14.76 1.95
CA ILE A 102 -5.84 15.93 1.08
C ILE A 102 -4.74 16.97 1.35
N ALA A 103 -4.48 17.31 2.61
CA ALA A 103 -3.42 18.26 2.97
C ALA A 103 -2.04 17.79 2.52
N LEU A 104 -1.75 16.50 2.64
CA LEU A 104 -0.50 15.89 2.15
C LEU A 104 -0.38 15.99 0.62
N LEU A 105 -1.44 15.74 -0.13
CA LEU A 105 -1.45 15.88 -1.59
C LEU A 105 -1.18 17.33 -2.02
N GLU A 106 -1.85 18.30 -1.39
CA GLU A 106 -1.68 19.73 -1.70
C GLU A 106 -0.23 20.19 -1.42
N ASN A 107 0.33 19.78 -0.28
CA ASN A 107 1.71 20.07 0.10
C ASN A 107 2.72 19.42 -0.85
N ALA A 108 2.50 18.16 -1.21
CA ALA A 108 3.35 17.43 -2.16
C ALA A 108 3.38 18.14 -3.51
N VAL A 109 2.21 18.50 -4.07
CA VAL A 109 2.11 19.22 -5.35
C VAL A 109 2.78 20.60 -5.29
N SER A 110 2.70 21.28 -4.15
CA SER A 110 3.34 22.59 -3.95
C SER A 110 4.88 22.51 -4.00
N SER A 111 5.46 21.37 -3.66
CA SER A 111 6.91 21.11 -3.75
C SER A 111 7.40 20.79 -5.17
N ASN A 112 6.52 20.85 -6.18
CA ASN A 112 6.81 20.59 -7.59
C ASN A 112 7.52 19.24 -7.85
N PRO A 113 6.95 18.11 -7.41
CA PRO A 113 7.51 16.79 -7.72
C PRO A 113 7.37 16.48 -9.22
N ALA A 114 8.17 15.55 -9.73
CA ALA A 114 8.06 15.09 -11.11
C ALA A 114 6.71 14.37 -11.36
N ALA A 115 6.20 13.65 -10.36
CA ALA A 115 4.87 13.04 -10.35
C ALA A 115 4.43 12.70 -8.91
N VAL A 116 3.17 12.34 -8.76
CA VAL A 116 2.56 11.86 -7.50
C VAL A 116 2.04 10.44 -7.71
N VAL A 117 2.36 9.57 -6.76
CA VAL A 117 1.72 8.26 -6.56
C VAL A 117 0.88 8.36 -5.30
N ILE A 118 -0.39 8.02 -5.34
CA ILE A 118 -1.30 8.14 -4.21
C ILE A 118 -2.18 6.90 -4.06
N ALA A 119 -2.37 6.44 -2.83
CA ALA A 119 -3.39 5.47 -2.48
C ALA A 119 -4.61 6.20 -1.88
N PRO A 120 -5.65 6.55 -2.67
CA PRO A 120 -6.75 7.35 -2.16
C PRO A 120 -7.46 6.69 -0.98
N ALA A 121 -7.54 7.41 0.15
CA ALA A 121 -8.22 6.95 1.36
C ALA A 121 -9.75 6.91 1.19
N HIS A 122 -10.29 7.77 0.32
CA HIS A 122 -11.73 7.86 0.11
C HIS A 122 -12.05 8.20 -1.36
N PHE A 123 -12.95 7.40 -1.98
CA PHE A 123 -13.26 7.47 -3.40
C PHE A 123 -13.74 8.87 -3.86
N ALA A 124 -14.71 9.44 -3.17
CA ALA A 124 -15.32 10.71 -3.56
C ALA A 124 -14.56 11.94 -3.01
N ALA A 125 -14.08 11.87 -1.76
CA ALA A 125 -13.49 13.04 -1.09
C ALA A 125 -12.19 13.51 -1.77
N LEU A 126 -11.39 12.58 -2.29
CA LEU A 126 -10.12 12.88 -2.95
C LEU A 126 -10.27 13.35 -4.41
N SER A 127 -11.42 13.11 -5.07
CA SER A 127 -11.57 13.28 -6.51
C SER A 127 -11.24 14.69 -6.97
N LYS A 128 -11.86 15.72 -6.39
CA LYS A 128 -11.62 17.12 -6.75
C LYS A 128 -10.16 17.54 -6.56
N ARG A 129 -9.52 17.07 -5.48
CA ARG A 129 -8.12 17.42 -5.18
C ARG A 129 -7.14 16.72 -6.12
N ILE A 130 -7.45 15.50 -6.53
CA ILE A 130 -6.71 14.78 -7.56
C ILE A 130 -6.86 15.48 -8.91
N ASP A 131 -8.07 15.93 -9.28
CA ASP A 131 -8.30 16.70 -10.52
C ASP A 131 -7.50 18.02 -10.55
N GLU A 132 -7.41 18.71 -9.40
CA GLU A 132 -6.60 19.93 -9.27
C GLU A 132 -5.09 19.64 -9.35
N ALA A 133 -4.62 18.60 -8.66
CA ALA A 133 -3.23 18.14 -8.71
C ALA A 133 -2.81 17.74 -10.14
N ALA A 134 -3.68 17.04 -10.85
CA ALA A 134 -3.42 16.55 -12.22
C ALA A 134 -3.25 17.64 -13.27
N LYS A 135 -3.68 18.88 -12.98
CA LYS A 135 -3.39 20.05 -13.84
C LYS A 135 -1.91 20.48 -13.79
N ARG A 136 -1.19 20.08 -12.76
CA ARG A 136 0.20 20.48 -12.51
C ARG A 136 1.19 19.35 -12.66
N VAL A 137 0.83 18.14 -12.23
CA VAL A 137 1.70 16.95 -12.19
C VAL A 137 0.95 15.71 -12.64
N LYS A 138 1.65 14.68 -13.08
CA LYS A 138 1.04 13.38 -13.34
C LYS A 138 0.67 12.70 -12.03
N VAL A 139 -0.54 12.17 -11.93
CA VAL A 139 -1.05 11.49 -10.72
C VAL A 139 -1.38 10.05 -11.07
N VAL A 140 -0.74 9.12 -10.36
CA VAL A 140 -0.95 7.68 -10.47
C VAL A 140 -1.60 7.19 -9.18
N ALA A 141 -2.73 6.51 -9.28
CA ALA A 141 -3.36 5.89 -8.13
C ALA A 141 -2.84 4.46 -7.92
N ILE A 142 -2.68 4.05 -6.67
CA ILE A 142 -2.34 2.68 -6.28
C ILE A 142 -3.34 2.16 -5.23
N ASP A 143 -3.50 0.83 -5.14
CA ASP A 143 -4.39 0.12 -4.21
C ASP A 143 -5.88 0.42 -4.40
N SER A 144 -6.26 1.66 -4.35
CA SER A 144 -7.62 2.15 -4.54
C SER A 144 -7.65 3.29 -5.55
N THR A 145 -8.82 3.56 -6.09
CA THR A 145 -9.06 4.66 -7.02
C THR A 145 -9.87 5.78 -6.37
N ALA A 146 -9.95 6.91 -7.06
CA ALA A 146 -10.88 8.01 -6.75
C ALA A 146 -11.81 8.25 -7.93
N ASP A 147 -12.93 8.96 -7.69
CA ASP A 147 -13.86 9.39 -8.74
C ASP A 147 -13.25 10.54 -9.56
N SER A 148 -12.15 10.26 -10.25
CA SER A 148 -11.40 11.23 -11.03
C SER A 148 -11.02 10.61 -12.38
N LYS A 149 -11.32 11.34 -13.45
CA LYS A 149 -10.90 11.00 -14.83
C LYS A 149 -9.49 11.54 -15.15
N ALA A 150 -8.90 12.30 -14.24
CA ALA A 150 -7.59 12.92 -14.43
C ALA A 150 -6.44 12.02 -13.96
N LEU A 151 -6.73 10.87 -13.36
CA LEU A 151 -5.71 9.87 -13.03
C LEU A 151 -5.02 9.39 -14.31
N THR A 152 -3.68 9.42 -14.28
CA THR A 152 -2.86 8.97 -15.41
C THR A 152 -2.85 7.44 -15.52
N SER A 153 -2.84 6.76 -14.39
CA SER A 153 -2.90 5.30 -14.29
C SER A 153 -3.49 4.91 -12.93
N VAL A 154 -4.08 3.72 -12.86
CA VAL A 154 -4.55 3.09 -11.62
C VAL A 154 -3.92 1.70 -11.50
N LEU A 155 -3.13 1.47 -10.48
CA LEU A 155 -2.55 0.16 -10.17
C LEU A 155 -3.27 -0.41 -8.95
N ALA A 156 -4.10 -1.41 -9.16
CA ALA A 156 -4.86 -2.04 -8.09
C ALA A 156 -4.95 -3.55 -8.33
N THR A 157 -5.25 -4.29 -7.29
CA THR A 157 -5.60 -5.70 -7.44
C THR A 157 -6.99 -5.83 -8.05
N ASP A 158 -7.16 -6.68 -9.05
CA ASP A 158 -8.49 -7.07 -9.53
C ASP A 158 -9.20 -7.91 -8.46
N ASN A 159 -10.01 -7.23 -7.65
CA ASN A 159 -10.69 -7.86 -6.53
C ASN A 159 -11.79 -8.86 -6.95
N VAL A 160 -12.37 -8.72 -8.14
CA VAL A 160 -13.27 -9.74 -8.70
C VAL A 160 -12.48 -11.01 -9.03
N GLN A 161 -11.32 -10.86 -9.65
CA GLN A 161 -10.44 -12.00 -9.94
C GLN A 161 -9.90 -12.65 -8.66
N VAL A 162 -9.62 -11.87 -7.61
CA VAL A 162 -9.26 -12.39 -6.28
C VAL A 162 -10.37 -13.28 -5.72
N GLY A 163 -11.63 -12.84 -5.80
CA GLY A 163 -12.77 -13.66 -5.38
C GLY A 163 -12.87 -14.96 -6.17
N ARG A 164 -12.65 -14.92 -7.48
CA ARG A 164 -12.61 -16.12 -8.32
C ARG A 164 -11.47 -17.07 -7.94
N LEU A 165 -10.28 -16.54 -7.68
CA LEU A 165 -9.14 -17.34 -7.18
C LEU A 165 -9.44 -17.98 -5.82
N ALA A 166 -10.14 -17.27 -4.93
CA ALA A 166 -10.56 -17.82 -3.64
C ALA A 166 -11.54 -18.98 -3.81
N ALA A 167 -12.49 -18.89 -4.75
CA ALA A 167 -13.40 -20.00 -5.07
C ALA A 167 -12.66 -21.19 -5.70
N ASP A 168 -11.75 -20.95 -6.64
CA ASP A 168 -10.96 -22.02 -7.28
C ASP A 168 -10.12 -22.77 -6.26
N ILE A 169 -9.42 -22.07 -5.37
CA ILE A 169 -8.60 -22.75 -4.34
C ILE A 169 -9.47 -23.43 -3.27
N LEU A 170 -10.61 -22.84 -2.93
CA LEU A 170 -11.55 -23.46 -2.00
C LEU A 170 -12.07 -24.79 -2.53
N ALA A 171 -12.50 -24.84 -3.79
CA ALA A 171 -12.93 -26.06 -4.46
C ALA A 171 -11.80 -27.11 -4.55
N GLU A 172 -10.56 -26.67 -4.86
CA GLU A 172 -9.38 -27.55 -4.84
C GLU A 172 -9.14 -28.14 -3.44
N ARG A 173 -9.33 -27.36 -2.38
CA ARG A 173 -9.16 -27.83 -0.99
C ARG A 173 -10.25 -28.85 -0.60
N ILE A 174 -11.50 -28.60 -0.97
CA ILE A 174 -12.59 -29.56 -0.78
C ILE A 174 -12.26 -30.88 -1.50
N GLN A 175 -11.88 -30.82 -2.79
CA GLN A 175 -11.49 -32.00 -3.55
C GLN A 175 -10.36 -32.79 -2.88
N LYS A 176 -9.37 -32.11 -2.31
CA LYS A 176 -8.25 -32.79 -1.59
C LYS A 176 -8.67 -33.39 -0.26
N THR A 177 -9.66 -32.81 0.39
CA THR A 177 -10.12 -33.22 1.72
C THR A 177 -11.16 -34.33 1.65
N TYR A 178 -12.09 -34.24 0.70
CA TYR A 178 -13.29 -35.09 0.62
C TYR A 178 -13.31 -36.03 -0.61
N ALA A 179 -12.38 -35.87 -1.53
CA ALA A 179 -12.28 -36.58 -2.81
C ALA A 179 -13.39 -36.24 -3.82
N ASP A 180 -14.20 -35.23 -3.54
CA ASP A 180 -15.22 -34.65 -4.42
C ASP A 180 -15.18 -33.12 -4.35
N THR A 181 -15.99 -32.44 -5.18
CA THR A 181 -16.13 -30.97 -5.19
C THR A 181 -17.60 -30.61 -5.09
N GLU A 182 -18.21 -30.99 -3.98
CA GLU A 182 -19.62 -30.72 -3.66
C GLU A 182 -19.78 -30.35 -2.18
N GLY A 183 -20.97 -29.85 -1.79
CA GLY A 183 -21.37 -29.58 -0.42
C GLY A 183 -21.39 -28.11 -0.02
N ASP A 184 -21.55 -27.87 1.26
CA ASP A 184 -21.83 -26.56 1.85
C ASP A 184 -20.56 -25.72 2.00
N VAL A 185 -20.65 -24.47 1.57
CA VAL A 185 -19.60 -23.46 1.76
C VAL A 185 -20.19 -22.18 2.34
N ALA A 186 -19.37 -21.42 3.05
CA ALA A 186 -19.76 -20.15 3.64
C ALA A 186 -18.87 -19.00 3.17
N LEU A 187 -19.43 -17.80 3.18
CA LEU A 187 -18.72 -16.55 2.90
C LEU A 187 -18.85 -15.60 4.09
N ILE A 188 -17.71 -15.11 4.60
CA ILE A 188 -17.67 -14.05 5.63
C ILE A 188 -17.09 -12.79 5.00
N THR A 189 -17.86 -11.70 5.04
CA THR A 189 -17.51 -10.39 4.50
C THR A 189 -17.63 -9.33 5.59
N PRO A 190 -16.89 -8.19 5.50
CA PRO A 190 -17.17 -7.05 6.35
C PRO A 190 -18.45 -6.33 5.91
N LEU A 191 -18.79 -5.26 6.65
CA LEU A 191 -19.89 -4.37 6.30
C LEU A 191 -19.84 -3.95 4.82
N PRO A 192 -20.99 -3.79 4.17
CA PRO A 192 -21.08 -3.37 2.77
C PRO A 192 -20.51 -1.97 2.53
N ASP A 193 -20.42 -1.57 1.26
CA ASP A 193 -19.92 -0.28 0.78
C ASP A 193 -18.37 -0.12 0.82
N LEU A 194 -17.65 -1.23 1.01
CA LEU A 194 -16.23 -1.30 0.80
C LEU A 194 -15.93 -1.95 -0.57
N ALA A 195 -15.85 -1.14 -1.61
CA ALA A 195 -15.82 -1.58 -3.01
C ALA A 195 -14.89 -2.77 -3.31
N ALA A 196 -13.68 -2.79 -2.76
CA ALA A 196 -12.75 -3.89 -2.96
C ALA A 196 -13.26 -5.22 -2.36
N LEU A 197 -13.94 -5.15 -1.22
CA LEU A 197 -14.44 -6.31 -0.48
C LEU A 197 -15.72 -6.84 -1.11
N ASP A 198 -16.61 -5.93 -1.56
CA ASP A 198 -17.80 -6.27 -2.34
C ASP A 198 -17.44 -6.96 -3.66
N GLN A 199 -16.39 -6.48 -4.33
CA GLN A 199 -15.86 -7.10 -5.55
C GLN A 199 -15.29 -8.50 -5.29
N ARG A 200 -14.60 -8.75 -4.17
CA ARG A 200 -14.15 -10.10 -3.79
C ARG A 200 -15.33 -11.06 -3.56
N ALA A 201 -16.31 -10.60 -2.80
CA ALA A 201 -17.54 -11.39 -2.58
C ALA A 201 -18.27 -11.68 -3.89
N LYS A 202 -18.40 -10.69 -4.77
CA LYS A 202 -18.97 -10.84 -6.11
C LYS A 202 -18.24 -11.91 -6.92
N GLY A 203 -16.91 -11.76 -7.04
CA GLY A 203 -16.09 -12.71 -7.80
C GLY A 203 -16.18 -14.14 -7.27
N PHE A 204 -16.22 -14.30 -5.95
CA PHE A 204 -16.40 -15.60 -5.30
C PHE A 204 -17.74 -16.24 -5.68
N ARG A 205 -18.87 -15.51 -5.53
CA ARG A 205 -20.20 -16.01 -5.89
C ARG A 205 -20.30 -16.38 -7.37
N GLU A 206 -19.83 -15.49 -8.26
CA GLU A 206 -19.86 -15.73 -9.69
C GLU A 206 -19.08 -16.99 -10.10
N GLN A 207 -17.91 -17.22 -9.50
CA GLN A 207 -17.07 -18.37 -9.81
C GLN A 207 -17.68 -19.68 -9.28
N ILE A 208 -18.22 -19.69 -8.05
CA ILE A 208 -18.95 -20.86 -7.52
C ILE A 208 -20.12 -21.20 -8.45
N ALA A 209 -20.97 -20.24 -8.77
CA ALA A 209 -22.13 -20.47 -9.63
C ALA A 209 -21.77 -20.93 -11.04
N ALA A 210 -20.69 -20.40 -11.63
CA ALA A 210 -20.30 -20.70 -13.01
C ALA A 210 -19.55 -22.02 -13.16
N LYS A 211 -18.77 -22.44 -12.16
CA LYS A 211 -17.80 -23.53 -12.32
C LYS A 211 -18.00 -24.69 -11.32
N TYR A 212 -18.60 -24.41 -10.18
CA TYR A 212 -18.71 -25.37 -9.07
C TYR A 212 -20.16 -25.50 -8.61
N GLY A 213 -21.07 -25.80 -9.53
CA GLY A 213 -22.52 -25.84 -9.27
C GLY A 213 -22.99 -26.92 -8.28
N ALA A 214 -22.09 -27.79 -7.80
CA ALA A 214 -22.34 -28.73 -6.71
C ALA A 214 -21.88 -28.22 -5.33
N LEU A 215 -21.29 -26.99 -5.29
CA LEU A 215 -20.99 -26.25 -4.07
C LEU A 215 -22.08 -25.23 -3.81
N ASP A 216 -22.74 -25.33 -2.66
CA ASP A 216 -23.81 -24.42 -2.24
C ASP A 216 -23.27 -23.37 -1.26
N ILE A 217 -23.41 -22.08 -1.57
CA ILE A 217 -23.15 -21.01 -0.59
C ILE A 217 -24.37 -20.95 0.34
N VAL A 218 -24.35 -21.79 1.37
CA VAL A 218 -25.48 -21.94 2.30
C VAL A 218 -25.65 -20.75 3.22
N VAL A 219 -24.61 -19.96 3.43
CA VAL A 219 -24.66 -18.75 4.25
C VAL A 219 -23.62 -17.74 3.85
N GLU A 220 -24.06 -16.49 3.85
CA GLU A 220 -23.20 -15.31 3.81
C GLU A 220 -23.43 -14.50 5.08
N LYS A 221 -22.37 -14.22 5.81
CA LYS A 221 -22.42 -13.44 7.05
C LYS A 221 -21.58 -12.18 6.91
N VAL A 222 -22.12 -11.11 7.46
CA VAL A 222 -21.43 -9.84 7.60
C VAL A 222 -20.90 -9.75 9.04
N ALA A 223 -19.63 -9.39 9.18
CA ALA A 223 -18.99 -9.07 10.46
C ALA A 223 -18.51 -7.62 10.44
N ASP A 224 -18.31 -7.00 11.62
CA ASP A 224 -17.97 -5.57 11.72
C ASP A 224 -16.53 -5.24 11.33
N GLY A 225 -15.80 -6.18 10.74
CA GLY A 225 -14.43 -5.98 10.25
C GLY A 225 -13.35 -6.27 11.28
N ASP A 226 -13.68 -6.56 12.53
CA ASP A 226 -12.74 -6.92 13.59
C ASP A 226 -12.62 -8.44 13.82
N ALA A 227 -11.62 -8.86 14.61
CA ALA A 227 -11.35 -10.27 14.86
C ALA A 227 -12.41 -10.92 15.74
N THR A 228 -13.00 -10.19 16.71
CA THR A 228 -13.99 -10.71 17.64
C THR A 228 -15.27 -11.08 16.91
N THR A 229 -15.80 -10.17 16.10
CA THR A 229 -16.98 -10.42 15.28
C THR A 229 -16.75 -11.50 14.23
N GLY A 230 -15.53 -11.55 13.65
CA GLY A 230 -15.12 -12.64 12.76
C GLY A 230 -15.14 -14.02 13.45
N ARG A 231 -14.70 -14.08 14.70
CA ARG A 231 -14.75 -15.30 15.53
C ARG A 231 -16.19 -15.71 15.85
N ASP A 232 -17.00 -14.78 16.34
CA ASP A 232 -18.37 -15.06 16.76
C ASP A 232 -19.22 -15.54 15.57
N VAL A 233 -19.09 -14.87 14.41
CA VAL A 233 -19.73 -15.29 13.16
C VAL A 233 -19.29 -16.69 12.75
N MET A 234 -18.02 -17.05 12.86
CA MET A 234 -17.53 -18.39 12.52
C MET A 234 -18.05 -19.45 13.48
N VAL A 235 -18.16 -19.16 14.79
CA VAL A 235 -18.77 -20.06 15.78
C VAL A 235 -20.22 -20.33 15.42
N ASP A 236 -21.00 -19.29 15.09
CA ASP A 236 -22.42 -19.43 14.69
C ASP A 236 -22.57 -20.26 13.41
N ILE A 237 -21.70 -20.05 12.42
CA ILE A 237 -21.71 -20.82 11.17
C ILE A 237 -21.44 -22.30 11.44
N ILE A 238 -20.40 -22.63 12.20
CA ILE A 238 -20.06 -24.01 12.55
C ILE A 238 -21.21 -24.70 13.29
N ALA A 239 -21.86 -23.99 14.21
CA ALA A 239 -22.98 -24.55 14.99
C ALA A 239 -24.23 -24.76 14.14
N SER A 240 -24.49 -23.88 13.15
CA SER A 240 -25.70 -23.92 12.33
C SER A 240 -25.60 -24.83 11.10
N TYR A 241 -24.37 -25.07 10.60
CA TYR A 241 -24.11 -25.83 9.37
C TYR A 241 -23.12 -26.97 9.64
N PRO A 242 -23.60 -28.11 10.21
CA PRO A 242 -22.72 -29.24 10.58
C PRO A 242 -22.04 -29.93 9.40
N GLU A 243 -22.59 -29.81 8.18
CA GLU A 243 -22.04 -30.37 6.95
C GLU A 243 -21.12 -29.39 6.20
N LEU A 244 -20.77 -28.25 6.82
CA LEU A 244 -19.92 -27.22 6.21
C LEU A 244 -18.54 -27.76 5.86
N ARG A 245 -18.15 -27.63 4.59
CA ARG A 245 -16.86 -28.12 4.05
C ARG A 245 -15.80 -27.05 3.93
N ALA A 246 -16.20 -25.80 3.70
CA ALA A 246 -15.25 -24.71 3.57
C ALA A 246 -15.83 -23.33 3.85
N VAL A 247 -14.96 -22.39 4.19
CA VAL A 247 -15.29 -20.98 4.42
C VAL A 247 -14.29 -20.09 3.69
N PHE A 248 -14.79 -19.07 3.00
CA PHE A 248 -13.96 -17.96 2.53
C PHE A 248 -14.17 -16.73 3.40
N VAL A 249 -13.09 -16.14 3.91
CA VAL A 249 -13.09 -14.87 4.66
C VAL A 249 -12.35 -13.81 3.85
N SER A 250 -13.06 -12.76 3.46
CA SER A 250 -12.57 -11.77 2.49
C SER A 250 -11.67 -10.66 3.08
N ASN A 251 -11.40 -10.68 4.39
CA ASN A 251 -10.62 -9.67 5.12
C ASN A 251 -9.68 -10.34 6.13
N PRO A 252 -8.40 -9.88 6.25
CA PRO A 252 -7.40 -10.54 7.10
C PRO A 252 -7.70 -10.39 8.61
N ILE A 253 -8.34 -9.30 9.05
CA ILE A 253 -8.62 -9.08 10.48
C ILE A 253 -9.68 -10.07 10.96
N MET A 254 -10.80 -10.20 10.24
CA MET A 254 -11.85 -11.16 10.55
C MET A 254 -11.35 -12.61 10.43
N ALA A 255 -10.45 -12.87 9.48
CA ALA A 255 -9.88 -14.19 9.26
C ALA A 255 -9.09 -14.71 10.47
N LYS A 256 -8.47 -13.83 11.28
CA LYS A 256 -7.82 -14.22 12.54
C LYS A 256 -8.82 -14.81 13.52
N GLY A 257 -9.92 -14.10 13.76
CA GLY A 257 -10.96 -14.59 14.64
C GLY A 257 -11.62 -15.88 14.13
N ALA A 258 -11.92 -15.96 12.83
CA ALA A 258 -12.46 -17.17 12.23
C ALA A 258 -11.50 -18.37 12.36
N ALA A 259 -10.19 -18.16 12.22
CA ALA A 259 -9.19 -19.21 12.43
C ALA A 259 -9.11 -19.65 13.90
N GLU A 260 -9.22 -18.72 14.86
CA GLU A 260 -9.26 -19.03 16.30
C GLU A 260 -10.48 -19.89 16.64
N ALA A 261 -11.68 -19.53 16.14
CA ALA A 261 -12.90 -20.33 16.29
C ALA A 261 -12.71 -21.76 15.73
N LEU A 262 -12.05 -21.88 14.58
CA LEU A 262 -11.78 -23.18 13.98
C LEU A 262 -10.78 -24.02 14.78
N VAL A 263 -9.79 -23.42 15.43
CA VAL A 263 -8.89 -24.12 16.36
C VAL A 263 -9.66 -24.67 17.55
N GLU A 264 -10.54 -23.87 18.15
CA GLU A 264 -11.37 -24.30 19.28
C GLU A 264 -12.32 -25.43 18.88
N HIS A 265 -12.93 -25.35 17.69
CA HIS A 265 -13.79 -26.41 17.15
C HIS A 265 -13.03 -27.73 16.96
N LYS A 266 -11.83 -27.69 16.39
CA LYS A 266 -10.99 -28.89 16.19
C LYS A 266 -10.57 -29.56 17.49
N THR A 267 -10.44 -28.82 18.58
CA THR A 267 -10.13 -29.40 19.91
C THR A 267 -11.31 -30.11 20.52
N ASN A 268 -12.54 -29.76 20.15
CA ASN A 268 -13.77 -30.25 20.73
C ASN A 268 -14.44 -31.38 19.91
N LYS A 269 -14.08 -31.51 18.62
CA LYS A 269 -14.66 -32.53 17.71
C LYS A 269 -13.57 -33.20 16.87
N THR A 270 -13.53 -34.53 16.89
CA THR A 270 -12.71 -35.35 16.00
C THR A 270 -13.47 -35.66 14.73
N GLY A 271 -13.05 -35.08 13.58
CA GLY A 271 -13.56 -35.56 12.28
C GLY A 271 -13.84 -34.49 11.24
N ASP A 272 -14.34 -33.34 11.62
CA ASP A 272 -14.76 -32.31 10.67
C ASP A 272 -13.59 -31.45 10.18
N LYS A 273 -13.33 -31.49 8.89
CA LYS A 273 -12.22 -30.75 8.26
C LYS A 273 -12.75 -29.57 7.46
N ILE A 274 -13.11 -28.47 8.13
CA ILE A 274 -13.49 -27.25 7.44
C ILE A 274 -12.24 -26.61 6.80
N ASN A 275 -12.29 -26.40 5.48
CA ASN A 275 -11.20 -25.74 4.74
C ASN A 275 -11.38 -24.22 4.83
N LEU A 276 -10.53 -23.53 5.58
CA LEU A 276 -10.55 -22.08 5.71
C LEU A 276 -9.63 -21.45 4.64
N VAL A 277 -10.20 -20.67 3.72
CA VAL A 277 -9.50 -19.86 2.74
C VAL A 277 -9.67 -18.40 3.13
N VAL A 278 -8.58 -17.64 3.18
CA VAL A 278 -8.61 -16.26 3.63
C VAL A 278 -7.90 -15.31 2.66
N PHE A 279 -8.33 -14.06 2.65
CA PHE A 279 -7.64 -13.00 1.93
C PHE A 279 -6.70 -12.24 2.88
N GLY A 280 -5.49 -11.96 2.35
CA GLY A 280 -4.43 -11.24 3.06
C GLY A 280 -3.47 -12.16 3.80
N SER A 281 -2.50 -11.54 4.48
CA SER A 281 -1.51 -12.22 5.30
C SER A 281 -1.03 -11.31 6.42
N ASP A 282 -0.71 -11.90 7.55
CA ASP A 282 0.11 -11.36 8.64
C ASP A 282 0.76 -12.53 9.39
N ASP A 283 1.57 -12.23 10.39
CA ASP A 283 2.31 -13.25 11.13
C ASP A 283 1.40 -14.31 11.76
N GLN A 284 0.22 -13.93 12.25
CA GLN A 284 -0.74 -14.85 12.86
C GLN A 284 -1.41 -15.73 11.81
N LEU A 285 -1.84 -15.18 10.68
CA LEU A 285 -2.40 -15.95 9.57
C LEU A 285 -1.38 -16.91 8.96
N VAL A 286 -0.12 -16.48 8.84
CA VAL A 286 1.00 -17.34 8.40
C VAL A 286 1.22 -18.50 9.38
N LYS A 287 1.09 -18.26 10.70
CA LYS A 287 1.15 -19.33 11.71
C LYS A 287 0.01 -20.33 11.52
N PHE A 288 -1.22 -19.85 11.35
CA PHE A 288 -2.39 -20.71 11.07
C PHE A 288 -2.29 -21.48 9.75
N LEU A 289 -1.60 -20.93 8.75
CA LEU A 289 -1.29 -21.67 7.53
C LEU A 289 -0.25 -22.80 7.79
N LYS A 290 0.79 -22.51 8.60
CA LYS A 290 1.83 -23.49 8.96
C LYS A 290 1.27 -24.68 9.72
N ASP A 291 0.40 -24.45 10.69
CA ASP A 291 -0.21 -25.50 11.49
C ASP A 291 -1.38 -26.21 10.75
N GLY A 292 -1.87 -25.66 9.65
CA GLY A 292 -2.92 -26.25 8.82
C GLY A 292 -4.34 -25.89 9.26
N THR A 293 -4.52 -24.88 10.11
CA THR A 293 -5.84 -24.33 10.43
C THR A 293 -6.40 -23.59 9.22
N ILE A 294 -5.56 -22.76 8.56
CA ILE A 294 -5.87 -22.14 7.27
C ILE A 294 -5.38 -23.05 6.14
N ALA A 295 -6.23 -23.31 5.17
CA ALA A 295 -5.92 -24.13 4.00
C ALA A 295 -5.17 -23.36 2.91
N ALA A 296 -5.50 -22.07 2.74
CA ALA A 296 -4.85 -21.18 1.78
C ALA A 296 -5.02 -19.71 2.15
N LEU A 297 -4.01 -18.90 1.79
CA LEU A 297 -4.04 -17.44 1.78
C LEU A 297 -4.09 -16.95 0.33
N VAL A 298 -4.90 -15.93 0.06
CA VAL A 298 -4.87 -15.17 -1.21
C VAL A 298 -4.24 -13.81 -0.91
N VAL A 299 -3.01 -13.60 -1.34
CA VAL A 299 -2.16 -12.49 -0.89
C VAL A 299 -1.86 -11.53 -2.05
N GLN A 300 -2.05 -10.24 -1.82
CA GLN A 300 -1.65 -9.16 -2.73
C GLN A 300 -0.12 -8.96 -2.73
N ASP A 301 0.35 -8.14 -3.69
CA ASP A 301 1.75 -7.74 -3.78
C ASP A 301 1.92 -6.23 -3.55
N PRO A 302 1.93 -5.77 -2.30
CA PRO A 302 2.09 -4.36 -1.99
C PRO A 302 3.47 -3.81 -2.40
N PHE A 303 4.53 -4.63 -2.36
CA PHE A 303 5.85 -4.20 -2.81
C PHE A 303 5.85 -3.85 -4.30
N ARG A 304 5.30 -4.74 -5.14
CA ARG A 304 5.16 -4.52 -6.58
C ARG A 304 4.29 -3.29 -6.86
N MET A 305 3.23 -3.09 -6.09
CA MET A 305 2.33 -1.95 -6.23
C MET A 305 3.08 -0.61 -6.04
N GLY A 306 3.92 -0.51 -5.01
CA GLY A 306 4.78 0.66 -4.79
C GLY A 306 5.86 0.82 -5.88
N TYR A 307 6.51 -0.27 -6.25
CA TYR A 307 7.57 -0.26 -7.28
C TYR A 307 7.03 0.14 -8.65
N ASP A 308 6.00 -0.53 -9.14
CA ASP A 308 5.40 -0.25 -10.44
C ASP A 308 4.69 1.12 -10.46
N GLY A 309 4.12 1.55 -9.33
CA GLY A 309 3.53 2.88 -9.18
C GLY A 309 4.54 4.00 -9.46
N VAL A 310 5.72 3.92 -8.84
CA VAL A 310 6.82 4.87 -9.08
C VAL A 310 7.34 4.77 -10.52
N LYS A 311 7.53 3.57 -11.05
CA LYS A 311 7.98 3.34 -12.43
C LYS A 311 7.04 4.00 -13.44
N ILE A 312 5.74 3.78 -13.29
CA ILE A 312 4.71 4.34 -14.18
C ILE A 312 4.62 5.86 -14.03
N ALA A 313 4.66 6.38 -12.79
CA ALA A 313 4.64 7.81 -12.54
C ALA A 313 5.84 8.53 -13.16
N LEU A 314 7.03 7.94 -13.05
CA LEU A 314 8.24 8.47 -13.68
C LEU A 314 8.15 8.45 -15.22
N GLY A 315 7.70 7.35 -15.83
CA GLY A 315 7.50 7.27 -17.28
C GLY A 315 6.50 8.34 -17.76
N ALA A 316 5.36 8.46 -17.07
CA ALA A 316 4.36 9.46 -17.39
C ALA A 316 4.88 10.91 -17.25
N SER A 317 5.72 11.20 -16.28
CA SER A 317 6.34 12.52 -16.11
C SER A 317 7.30 12.89 -17.25
N LYS A 318 7.88 11.90 -17.92
CA LYS A 318 8.72 12.04 -19.11
C LYS A 318 7.92 12.08 -20.41
N GLY A 319 6.59 11.99 -20.34
CA GLY A 319 5.73 11.96 -21.51
C GLY A 319 5.59 10.59 -22.20
N GLU A 320 6.05 9.53 -21.54
CA GLU A 320 5.87 8.16 -22.06
C GLU A 320 4.39 7.75 -22.00
N GLN A 321 3.95 6.94 -22.96
CA GLN A 321 2.64 6.30 -22.88
C GLN A 321 2.66 5.23 -21.79
N VAL A 322 1.73 5.33 -20.84
CA VAL A 322 1.56 4.37 -19.75
C VAL A 322 0.17 3.74 -19.80
N PRO A 323 0.00 2.51 -19.31
CA PRO A 323 -1.32 1.87 -19.27
C PRO A 323 -2.26 2.64 -18.32
N ALA A 324 -3.52 2.78 -18.69
CA ALA A 324 -4.53 3.45 -17.86
C ALA A 324 -4.86 2.64 -16.58
N SER A 325 -4.75 1.31 -16.66
CA SER A 325 -4.98 0.40 -15.53
C SER A 325 -3.98 -0.75 -15.55
N VAL A 326 -3.52 -1.14 -14.35
CA VAL A 326 -2.62 -2.29 -14.15
C VAL A 326 -3.17 -3.13 -13.02
N ASP A 327 -3.42 -4.41 -13.28
CA ASP A 327 -3.67 -5.39 -12.24
C ASP A 327 -2.34 -5.79 -11.60
N THR A 328 -2.20 -5.56 -10.30
CA THR A 328 -1.03 -5.97 -9.52
C THR A 328 -1.07 -7.46 -9.13
N GLY A 329 -2.22 -8.10 -9.35
CA GLY A 329 -2.44 -9.53 -9.13
C GLY A 329 -2.55 -9.92 -7.67
N ALA A 330 -2.79 -11.23 -7.47
CA ALA A 330 -2.73 -11.88 -6.17
C ALA A 330 -2.11 -13.27 -6.32
N THR A 331 -1.53 -13.79 -5.25
CA THR A 331 -0.88 -15.09 -5.21
C THR A 331 -1.58 -15.98 -4.18
N VAL A 332 -1.92 -17.20 -4.61
CA VAL A 332 -2.43 -18.24 -3.67
C VAL A 332 -1.24 -18.89 -2.97
N ILE A 333 -1.24 -18.80 -1.65
CA ILE A 333 -0.21 -19.41 -0.81
C ILE A 333 -0.84 -20.50 0.05
N THR A 334 -0.28 -21.67 -0.01
CA THR A 334 -0.66 -22.87 0.74
C THR A 334 0.55 -23.42 1.49
N LYS A 335 0.34 -24.36 2.40
CA LYS A 335 1.46 -25.03 3.09
C LYS A 335 2.47 -25.66 2.12
N ALA A 336 2.01 -26.09 0.93
CA ALA A 336 2.88 -26.73 -0.07
C ALA A 336 3.85 -25.76 -0.75
N ASN A 337 3.44 -24.49 -0.97
CA ASN A 337 4.24 -23.51 -1.69
C ASN A 337 4.73 -22.33 -0.84
N MET A 338 4.36 -22.27 0.45
CA MET A 338 4.70 -21.14 1.32
C MET A 338 6.22 -20.90 1.45
N ASN A 339 7.04 -21.93 1.25
CA ASN A 339 8.50 -21.83 1.32
C ASN A 339 9.15 -21.49 -0.03
N SER A 340 8.37 -21.28 -1.09
CA SER A 340 8.92 -20.81 -2.37
C SER A 340 9.45 -19.37 -2.23
N ALA A 341 10.44 -18.99 -3.06
CA ALA A 341 11.01 -17.63 -3.02
C ALA A 341 9.91 -16.56 -3.13
N ARG A 342 8.98 -16.75 -4.08
CA ARG A 342 7.87 -15.82 -4.29
C ARG A 342 6.94 -15.71 -3.07
N SER A 343 6.56 -16.83 -2.47
CA SER A 343 5.72 -16.83 -1.28
C SER A 343 6.41 -16.17 -0.09
N GLN A 344 7.72 -16.41 0.07
CA GLN A 344 8.50 -15.79 1.15
C GLN A 344 8.63 -14.27 0.98
N GLU A 345 8.77 -13.76 -0.24
CA GLU A 345 8.74 -12.32 -0.52
C GLU A 345 7.42 -11.68 -0.08
N LEU A 346 6.29 -12.35 -0.31
CA LEU A 346 4.97 -11.85 0.05
C LEU A 346 4.64 -11.99 1.53
N LEU A 347 5.08 -13.09 2.17
CA LEU A 347 4.79 -13.38 3.58
C LEU A 347 5.75 -12.66 4.55
N ASN A 348 6.98 -12.39 4.10
CA ASN A 348 8.03 -11.74 4.88
C ASN A 348 8.66 -10.60 4.07
N PRO A 349 7.91 -9.54 3.76
CA PRO A 349 8.41 -8.45 2.92
C PRO A 349 9.62 -7.76 3.56
N ARG A 350 10.63 -7.47 2.75
CA ARG A 350 11.79 -6.68 3.18
C ARG A 350 11.39 -5.20 3.17
N ILE A 351 11.09 -4.65 4.33
CA ILE A 351 10.68 -3.24 4.50
C ILE A 351 11.83 -2.28 4.79
N LYS A 352 13.05 -2.80 4.97
CA LYS A 352 14.28 -2.01 5.23
C LYS A 352 15.14 -1.89 3.99
#